data_cf4e01627110ffeaf0f27ff2ac2f2e57
#
_entry.id   cf4e01627110ffeaf0f27ff2ac2f2e57
#
_cell.length_a   1.000
_cell.length_b   1.000
_cell.length_c   1.000
_cell.angle_alpha   90.00
_cell.angle_beta   90.00
_cell.angle_gamma   90.00
#
_symmetry.space_group_name_H-M   'P 1'
#
loop_
_entity.id
_entity.type
_entity.pdbx_description
1 polymer ?
#
loop_
_entity_poly.entity_id
_entity_poly.type
_entity_poly.pdbx_seq_one_letter_code
_entity_poly.pdbx_strand_id
1 'polypeptide(L)'
;MTDILFGNNNRPVLKLLAKRSLKAQKNTIAVLAIMLATLLFTSLFTIAISLQTAMQESNMRTTGTSAHAGIKRLSWEEYEKLSSDIGIKDIGYSIIIGNAVGEDFNKTPTELRYGDETYSELTFNTPDTGHLPEQKNEIATSRIVLDAMGLPDKVGTQMELTFTTDTDTFTDTFTLCGIWDGDAVAYRQTMLLSKKYTEQVAPVIHGETDGTTPPVGTGYIDAVMMMPTAWNIEKQALEVTSKYGLDERVSINDAYGMATVSLSSMLPLVTGIAVIFIAGYLLIYNVFYISIAQDIRFYGMLKTLGTTARQIRKIVYKKAIKLSLMGIPIGLLLGWPIGRLLLPAIVNMLTDDIRVVTTVNPLIFLVAIAFSAITVFISCQKPAILAAKVSPMEALHYIEQTGGKKKQRRSKHISTMMMAKNNLTRNKKKVMIVTLSFSLSIVLLNSVYTYVTSFDFDKFVADFSLTDFTVSDTTVINNYAPYNTANVSQDFISQAESLNGLEDIGNIYLWTSKQPLSENDLARLQELSASSSDIANELENYRVRQEHGVNVYGLDDFPAEYVQVLDGELNTEQWKAGNGVYVTPLRMMGDGSLCLYKPGDQISVTQLDGTNKVYDVLAVEFD
;
A
#
# COMPACT_ATOMS: atom_id res chain seq x y z
N MET A 1 -15.31 -44.37 -36.58
CA MET A 1 -15.95 -44.17 -37.87
C MET A 1 -17.48 -44.26 -37.83
N THR A 2 -18.16 -43.76 -36.77
CA THR A 2 -19.64 -43.83 -36.62
C THR A 2 -20.27 -42.50 -36.17
N ASP A 3 -19.55 -41.41 -36.29
CA ASP A 3 -20.05 -40.08 -35.92
C ASP A 3 -20.71 -39.29 -37.08
N ILE A 4 -20.79 -39.89 -38.27
CA ILE A 4 -21.15 -39.15 -39.52
C ILE A 4 -22.62 -39.31 -39.94
N LEU A 5 -23.34 -40.32 -39.44
CA LEU A 5 -24.65 -40.66 -39.97
C LEU A 5 -25.89 -40.12 -39.24
N PHE A 6 -25.78 -39.65 -38.01
CA PHE A 6 -26.91 -39.03 -37.30
C PHE A 6 -26.46 -37.89 -36.39
N GLY A 7 -26.64 -36.68 -36.85
CA GLY A 7 -26.56 -35.47 -36.02
C GLY A 7 -27.68 -35.47 -34.95
N ASN A 8 -27.57 -36.36 -33.98
CA ASN A 8 -28.62 -36.57 -32.98
C ASN A 8 -28.51 -35.49 -31.90
N ASN A 9 -29.33 -34.47 -32.02
CA ASN A 9 -29.39 -33.35 -31.06
C ASN A 9 -30.20 -33.75 -29.80
N ASN A 10 -29.69 -34.73 -29.02
CA ASN A 10 -30.32 -35.24 -27.80
C ASN A 10 -30.16 -34.29 -26.59
N ARG A 11 -30.17 -32.97 -26.83
CA ARG A 11 -30.07 -31.96 -25.73
C ARG A 11 -31.09 -32.15 -24.61
N PRO A 12 -32.40 -32.47 -24.87
CA PRO A 12 -33.38 -32.72 -23.81
C PRO A 12 -33.05 -33.94 -22.97
N VAL A 13 -32.63 -35.06 -23.60
CA VAL A 13 -32.26 -36.30 -22.93
C VAL A 13 -31.02 -36.12 -22.06
N LEU A 14 -30.00 -35.43 -22.57
CA LEU A 14 -28.79 -35.09 -21.78
C LEU A 14 -29.12 -34.20 -20.60
N LYS A 15 -30.09 -33.28 -20.75
CA LYS A 15 -30.57 -32.42 -19.66
C LYS A 15 -31.32 -33.22 -18.59
N LEU A 16 -32.14 -34.19 -19.01
CA LEU A 16 -32.89 -35.07 -18.10
C LEU A 16 -31.96 -36.01 -17.33
N LEU A 17 -30.99 -36.62 -18.00
CA LEU A 17 -30.01 -37.51 -17.39
C LEU A 17 -29.12 -36.76 -16.37
N ALA A 18 -28.68 -35.55 -16.70
CA ALA A 18 -27.95 -34.69 -15.79
C ALA A 18 -28.82 -34.30 -14.58
N LYS A 19 -30.14 -34.07 -14.76
CA LYS A 19 -31.08 -33.77 -13.66
C LYS A 19 -31.31 -34.98 -12.74
N ARG A 20 -31.43 -36.18 -13.30
CA ARG A 20 -31.59 -37.44 -12.50
C ARG A 20 -30.33 -37.79 -11.73
N SER A 21 -29.15 -37.57 -12.29
CA SER A 21 -27.87 -37.80 -11.59
C SER A 21 -27.64 -36.87 -10.38
N LEU A 22 -28.41 -35.76 -10.28
CA LEU A 22 -28.34 -34.82 -9.15
C LEU A 22 -29.14 -35.28 -7.90
N LYS A 23 -30.11 -36.18 -8.05
CA LYS A 23 -30.94 -36.64 -6.90
C LYS A 23 -30.23 -37.61 -5.95
N ALA A 24 -29.00 -38.03 -6.24
CA ALA A 24 -28.25 -38.91 -5.38
C ALA A 24 -27.60 -38.12 -4.21
N GLN A 25 -27.71 -38.65 -2.99
CA GLN A 25 -27.15 -38.11 -1.75
C GLN A 25 -25.63 -37.79 -1.80
N LYS A 26 -24.93 -38.34 -2.80
CA LYS A 26 -23.51 -38.17 -3.07
C LYS A 26 -23.11 -36.79 -3.60
N ASN A 27 -24.07 -35.96 -4.05
CA ASN A 27 -23.79 -34.65 -4.64
C ASN A 27 -23.58 -33.54 -3.59
N THR A 28 -24.04 -33.76 -2.35
CA THR A 28 -23.86 -32.82 -1.25
C THR A 28 -22.40 -32.55 -0.95
N ILE A 29 -21.55 -33.59 -1.00
CA ILE A 29 -20.10 -33.45 -0.79
C ILE A 29 -19.47 -32.58 -1.88
N ALA A 30 -19.92 -32.71 -3.15
CA ALA A 30 -19.41 -31.90 -4.23
C ALA A 30 -19.86 -30.43 -4.13
N VAL A 31 -21.10 -30.19 -3.69
CA VAL A 31 -21.59 -28.83 -3.40
C VAL A 31 -20.79 -28.22 -2.25
N LEU A 32 -20.57 -28.96 -1.16
CA LEU A 32 -19.75 -28.51 -0.03
C LEU A 32 -18.30 -28.19 -0.44
N ALA A 33 -17.69 -29.00 -1.30
CA ALA A 33 -16.33 -28.73 -1.78
C ALA A 33 -16.25 -27.45 -2.62
N ILE A 34 -17.24 -27.22 -3.53
CA ILE A 34 -17.33 -26.00 -4.32
C ILE A 34 -17.62 -24.80 -3.42
N MET A 35 -18.54 -24.96 -2.47
CA MET A 35 -18.87 -23.93 -1.48
C MET A 35 -17.65 -23.52 -0.67
N LEU A 36 -16.90 -24.48 -0.11
CA LEU A 36 -15.69 -24.20 0.68
C LEU A 36 -14.60 -23.54 -0.15
N ALA A 37 -14.35 -24.01 -1.37
CA ALA A 37 -13.38 -23.39 -2.25
C ALA A 37 -13.78 -21.94 -2.62
N THR A 38 -15.08 -21.73 -2.92
CA THR A 38 -15.59 -20.38 -3.21
C THR A 38 -15.54 -19.48 -1.98
N LEU A 39 -15.86 -20.01 -0.80
CA LEU A 39 -15.73 -19.28 0.47
C LEU A 39 -14.29 -18.82 0.68
N LEU A 40 -13.30 -19.70 0.51
CA LEU A 40 -11.87 -19.35 0.61
C LEU A 40 -11.48 -18.25 -0.40
N PHE A 41 -11.89 -18.38 -1.65
CA PHE A 41 -11.59 -17.36 -2.66
C PHE A 41 -12.26 -16.02 -2.33
N THR A 42 -13.52 -16.06 -1.93
CA THR A 42 -14.27 -14.83 -1.60
C THR A 42 -13.68 -14.14 -0.39
N SER A 43 -13.39 -14.87 0.70
CA SER A 43 -12.78 -14.27 1.89
C SER A 43 -11.40 -13.69 1.60
N LEU A 44 -10.57 -14.40 0.81
CA LEU A 44 -9.26 -13.92 0.41
C LEU A 44 -9.35 -12.64 -0.43
N PHE A 45 -10.19 -12.63 -1.48
CA PHE A 45 -10.35 -11.43 -2.32
C PHE A 45 -10.99 -10.28 -1.55
N THR A 46 -11.89 -10.57 -0.60
CA THR A 46 -12.42 -9.54 0.30
C THR A 46 -11.31 -8.90 1.11
N ILE A 47 -10.46 -9.69 1.75
CA ILE A 47 -9.32 -9.19 2.53
C ILE A 47 -8.35 -8.41 1.63
N ALA A 48 -7.92 -9.00 0.51
CA ALA A 48 -6.93 -8.41 -0.37
C ALA A 48 -7.38 -7.06 -0.96
N ILE A 49 -8.61 -7.01 -1.52
CA ILE A 49 -9.14 -5.78 -2.13
C ILE A 49 -9.46 -4.73 -1.07
N SER A 50 -10.01 -5.14 0.10
CA SER A 50 -10.29 -4.20 1.18
C SER A 50 -9.03 -3.64 1.81
N LEU A 51 -8.00 -4.47 2.01
CA LEU A 51 -6.69 -4.01 2.51
C LEU A 51 -6.05 -3.02 1.52
N GLN A 52 -6.04 -3.35 0.22
CA GLN A 52 -5.55 -2.44 -0.80
C GLN A 52 -6.29 -1.10 -0.78
N THR A 53 -7.63 -1.12 -0.68
CA THR A 53 -8.44 0.10 -0.61
C THR A 53 -8.14 0.90 0.66
N ALA A 54 -7.99 0.22 1.80
CA ALA A 54 -7.68 0.88 3.07
C ALA A 54 -6.27 1.50 3.06
N MET A 55 -5.27 0.81 2.50
CA MET A 55 -3.92 1.35 2.34
C MET A 55 -3.91 2.55 1.36
N GLN A 56 -4.64 2.46 0.25
CA GLN A 56 -4.76 3.57 -0.69
C GLN A 56 -5.41 4.79 -0.03
N GLU A 57 -6.49 4.60 0.73
CA GLU A 57 -7.14 5.69 1.46
C GLU A 57 -6.24 6.26 2.55
N SER A 58 -5.52 5.42 3.29
CA SER A 58 -4.52 5.87 4.27
C SER A 58 -3.45 6.74 3.62
N ASN A 59 -2.89 6.30 2.48
CA ASN A 59 -1.91 7.08 1.74
C ASN A 59 -2.47 8.42 1.22
N MET A 60 -3.72 8.44 0.74
CA MET A 60 -4.40 9.68 0.34
C MET A 60 -4.53 10.65 1.52
N ARG A 61 -4.84 10.14 2.72
CA ARG A 61 -4.97 10.96 3.93
C ARG A 61 -3.63 11.45 4.45
N THR A 62 -2.58 10.62 4.37
CA THR A 62 -1.20 11.04 4.69
C THR A 62 -0.72 12.13 3.73
N THR A 63 -1.01 11.98 2.42
CA THR A 63 -0.70 13.02 1.41
C THR A 63 -1.59 14.25 1.55
N GLY A 64 -2.73 14.14 2.26
CA GLY A 64 -3.72 15.20 2.46
C GLY A 64 -4.67 15.43 1.28
N THR A 65 -4.68 14.52 0.27
CA THR A 65 -5.59 14.67 -0.87
C THR A 65 -5.93 13.33 -1.54
N SER A 66 -7.18 13.24 -1.99
CA SER A 66 -7.66 12.17 -2.89
C SER A 66 -7.48 12.49 -4.37
N ALA A 67 -6.97 13.66 -4.72
CA ALA A 67 -6.70 14.04 -6.09
C ALA A 67 -5.59 13.20 -6.72
N HIS A 68 -5.60 13.08 -8.05
CA HIS A 68 -4.60 12.34 -8.81
C HIS A 68 -3.24 13.05 -8.87
N ALA A 69 -3.27 14.38 -8.95
CA ALA A 69 -2.08 15.21 -9.02
C ALA A 69 -2.35 16.59 -8.40
N GLY A 70 -1.30 17.27 -8.02
CA GLY A 70 -1.35 18.65 -7.53
C GLY A 70 -0.26 19.51 -8.13
N ILE A 71 -0.49 20.79 -8.18
CA ILE A 71 0.51 21.80 -8.54
C ILE A 71 0.48 22.89 -7.48
N LYS A 72 1.64 23.23 -6.96
CA LYS A 72 1.78 24.23 -5.92
C LYS A 72 2.27 25.57 -6.49
N ARG A 73 1.83 26.65 -5.81
CA ARG A 73 2.34 28.02 -6.00
C ARG A 73 2.12 28.57 -7.41
N LEU A 74 0.91 28.37 -7.93
CA LEU A 74 0.47 28.97 -9.19
C LEU A 74 0.09 30.44 -9.00
N SER A 75 0.27 31.24 -10.05
CA SER A 75 -0.43 32.49 -10.20
C SER A 75 -1.87 32.27 -10.67
N TRP A 76 -2.69 33.33 -10.65
CA TRP A 76 -4.07 33.27 -11.14
C TRP A 76 -4.13 32.87 -12.62
N GLU A 77 -3.27 33.45 -13.44
CA GLU A 77 -3.23 33.23 -14.89
C GLU A 77 -2.77 31.80 -15.23
N GLU A 78 -1.84 31.23 -14.46
CA GLU A 78 -1.42 29.85 -14.61
C GLU A 78 -2.55 28.88 -14.24
N TYR A 79 -3.26 29.14 -13.12
CA TYR A 79 -4.42 28.37 -12.72
C TYR A 79 -5.56 28.44 -13.76
N GLU A 80 -5.87 29.64 -14.28
CA GLU A 80 -6.94 29.84 -15.25
C GLU A 80 -6.67 29.06 -16.55
N LYS A 81 -5.42 29.01 -17.02
CA LYS A 81 -5.00 28.22 -18.17
C LYS A 81 -5.24 26.72 -17.91
N LEU A 82 -4.84 26.21 -16.72
CA LEU A 82 -5.03 24.80 -16.35
C LEU A 82 -6.51 24.45 -16.20
N SER A 83 -7.29 25.29 -15.53
CA SER A 83 -8.70 25.01 -15.24
C SER A 83 -9.57 24.91 -16.49
N SER A 84 -9.12 25.49 -17.59
CA SER A 84 -9.80 25.42 -18.89
C SER A 84 -9.35 24.25 -19.77
N ASP A 85 -8.36 23.43 -19.37
CA ASP A 85 -7.89 22.31 -20.18
C ASP A 85 -8.82 21.09 -20.09
N ILE A 86 -9.26 20.61 -21.26
CA ILE A 86 -10.16 19.44 -21.39
C ILE A 86 -9.53 18.12 -20.94
N GLY A 87 -8.22 18.08 -20.74
CA GLY A 87 -7.49 16.91 -20.22
C GLY A 87 -7.64 16.74 -18.70
N ILE A 88 -8.23 17.71 -18.01
CA ILE A 88 -8.55 17.65 -16.59
C ILE A 88 -10.04 17.35 -16.43
N LYS A 89 -10.38 16.39 -15.57
CA LYS A 89 -11.79 16.07 -15.29
C LYS A 89 -12.40 17.02 -14.28
N ASP A 90 -11.72 17.21 -13.16
CA ASP A 90 -12.11 18.12 -12.08
C ASP A 90 -10.84 18.80 -11.54
N ILE A 91 -10.92 20.07 -11.19
CA ILE A 91 -9.84 20.84 -10.58
C ILE A 91 -10.38 21.73 -9.47
N GLY A 92 -9.73 21.68 -8.31
CA GLY A 92 -9.99 22.57 -7.20
C GLY A 92 -8.75 23.40 -6.87
N TYR A 93 -8.94 24.56 -6.24
CA TYR A 93 -7.85 25.42 -5.85
C TYR A 93 -7.99 25.96 -4.44
N SER A 94 -6.84 26.26 -3.85
CA SER A 94 -6.73 27.02 -2.61
C SER A 94 -5.79 28.19 -2.76
N ILE A 95 -6.03 29.25 -1.99
CA ILE A 95 -5.12 30.39 -1.87
C ILE A 95 -4.44 30.30 -0.51
N ILE A 96 -3.11 30.32 -0.50
CA ILE A 96 -2.32 30.27 0.72
C ILE A 96 -2.44 31.62 1.42
N ILE A 97 -2.78 31.62 2.70
CA ILE A 97 -2.85 32.82 3.53
C ILE A 97 -1.62 32.91 4.42
N GLY A 98 -1.42 31.92 5.27
CA GLY A 98 -0.36 31.96 6.25
C GLY A 98 -0.31 30.71 7.14
N ASN A 99 0.52 30.79 8.18
CA ASN A 99 0.63 29.74 9.20
C ASN A 99 0.15 30.28 10.55
N ALA A 100 -0.65 29.49 11.26
CA ALA A 100 -1.06 29.79 12.61
C ALA A 100 0.15 29.82 13.55
N VAL A 101 0.15 30.75 14.50
CA VAL A 101 1.24 30.97 15.46
C VAL A 101 0.70 30.93 16.87
N GLY A 102 1.37 30.22 17.76
CA GLY A 102 1.00 30.05 19.15
C GLY A 102 1.44 28.70 19.69
N GLU A 103 1.46 28.54 21.00
CA GLU A 103 1.83 27.28 21.66
C GLU A 103 0.93 26.11 21.26
N ASP A 104 -0.34 26.38 20.98
CA ASP A 104 -1.34 25.41 20.56
C ASP A 104 -0.99 24.73 19.24
N PHE A 105 -0.25 25.43 18.37
CA PHE A 105 0.12 24.94 17.04
C PHE A 105 1.50 24.29 16.97
N ASN A 106 2.27 24.26 18.04
CA ASN A 106 3.59 23.64 18.07
C ASN A 106 3.53 22.14 17.77
N LYS A 107 2.51 21.44 18.29
CA LYS A 107 2.29 19.99 18.03
C LYS A 107 1.30 19.73 16.90
N THR A 108 0.56 20.75 16.48
CA THR A 108 -0.49 20.66 15.47
C THR A 108 -0.29 21.78 14.42
N PRO A 109 0.78 21.70 13.61
CA PRO A 109 1.06 22.73 12.62
C PRO A 109 -0.16 22.97 11.73
N THR A 110 -0.61 24.22 11.63
CA THR A 110 -1.87 24.55 10.98
C THR A 110 -1.68 25.68 9.96
N GLU A 111 -2.11 25.42 8.73
CA GLU A 111 -2.10 26.40 7.65
C GLU A 111 -3.47 27.05 7.47
N LEU A 112 -3.47 28.36 7.21
CA LEU A 112 -4.64 29.12 6.85
C LEU A 112 -4.74 29.22 5.34
N ARG A 113 -5.90 28.86 4.78
CA ARG A 113 -6.15 28.86 3.34
C ARG A 113 -7.58 29.30 3.03
N TYR A 114 -7.78 29.85 1.86
CA TYR A 114 -9.08 29.76 1.19
C TYR A 114 -9.07 28.49 0.34
N GLY A 115 -10.15 27.74 0.30
CA GLY A 115 -10.35 26.61 -0.60
C GLY A 115 -11.72 26.69 -1.24
N ASP A 116 -11.79 26.41 -2.55
CA ASP A 116 -13.08 26.22 -3.22
C ASP A 116 -13.72 24.90 -2.81
N GLU A 117 -14.96 24.65 -3.21
CA GLU A 117 -15.71 23.44 -2.85
C GLU A 117 -15.01 22.17 -3.35
N THR A 118 -14.50 22.19 -4.59
CA THR A 118 -13.79 21.05 -5.18
C THR A 118 -12.46 20.76 -4.45
N TYR A 119 -11.72 21.80 -4.11
CA TYR A 119 -10.49 21.65 -3.33
C TYR A 119 -10.80 21.03 -1.96
N SER A 120 -11.78 21.59 -1.27
CA SER A 120 -12.18 21.14 0.07
C SER A 120 -12.62 19.68 0.07
N GLU A 121 -13.37 19.25 -0.95
CA GLU A 121 -13.78 17.85 -1.12
C GLU A 121 -12.58 16.93 -1.38
N LEU A 122 -11.70 17.30 -2.31
CA LEU A 122 -10.55 16.49 -2.69
C LEU A 122 -9.46 16.43 -1.62
N THR A 123 -9.41 17.40 -0.69
CA THR A 123 -8.43 17.47 0.41
C THR A 123 -9.00 17.07 1.78
N PHE A 124 -10.17 16.45 1.81
CA PHE A 124 -10.85 15.99 3.04
C PHE A 124 -11.18 17.10 4.05
N ASN A 125 -11.30 18.35 3.59
CA ASN A 125 -11.59 19.53 4.40
C ASN A 125 -13.04 20.00 4.27
N THR A 126 -13.93 19.13 3.82
CA THR A 126 -15.38 19.45 3.75
C THR A 126 -16.02 19.28 5.13
N PRO A 127 -16.68 20.32 5.66
CA PRO A 127 -17.37 20.25 6.95
C PRO A 127 -18.45 19.14 6.97
N ASP A 128 -18.41 18.30 8.00
CA ASP A 128 -19.52 17.37 8.32
C ASP A 128 -20.61 18.07 9.16
N THR A 129 -20.24 19.17 9.83
CA THR A 129 -21.13 19.99 10.63
C THR A 129 -20.95 21.45 10.23
N GLY A 130 -22.03 22.14 9.88
CA GLY A 130 -21.97 23.52 9.43
C GLY A 130 -21.76 23.65 7.91
N HIS A 131 -20.97 24.63 7.48
CA HIS A 131 -20.72 24.95 6.06
C HIS A 131 -19.32 25.54 5.86
N LEU A 132 -18.89 25.65 4.60
CA LEU A 132 -17.66 26.38 4.23
C LEU A 132 -17.82 27.89 4.50
N PRO A 133 -16.73 28.61 4.82
CA PRO A 133 -16.79 30.04 5.15
C PRO A 133 -17.27 30.91 3.99
N GLU A 134 -18.36 31.65 4.17
CA GLU A 134 -18.93 32.59 3.21
C GLU A 134 -18.79 34.06 3.65
N GLN A 135 -18.94 34.30 4.97
CA GLN A 135 -18.84 35.64 5.54
C GLN A 135 -17.39 35.98 5.89
N LYS A 136 -17.06 37.24 5.94
CA LYS A 136 -15.68 37.71 6.15
C LYS A 136 -15.02 37.13 7.40
N ASN A 137 -15.76 37.06 8.49
CA ASN A 137 -15.28 36.62 9.80
C ASN A 137 -15.56 35.15 10.12
N GLU A 138 -15.92 34.36 9.11
CA GLU A 138 -16.14 32.93 9.28
C GLU A 138 -14.86 32.13 9.04
N ILE A 139 -14.73 31.05 9.80
CA ILE A 139 -13.65 30.07 9.73
C ILE A 139 -14.22 28.67 9.86
N ALA A 140 -13.62 27.73 9.15
CA ALA A 140 -13.89 26.30 9.32
C ALA A 140 -12.59 25.54 9.56
N THR A 141 -12.63 24.54 10.44
CA THR A 141 -11.43 23.76 10.78
C THR A 141 -11.75 22.36 11.28
N SER A 142 -10.72 21.57 11.53
CA SER A 142 -10.86 20.20 12.04
C SER A 142 -11.02 20.18 13.56
N ARG A 143 -11.64 19.07 14.05
CA ARG A 143 -11.74 18.80 15.50
C ARG A 143 -10.37 18.72 16.16
N ILE A 144 -9.36 18.22 15.45
CA ILE A 144 -7.98 18.14 15.92
C ILE A 144 -7.43 19.53 16.28
N VAL A 145 -7.71 20.52 15.46
CA VAL A 145 -7.28 21.91 15.71
C VAL A 145 -8.07 22.53 16.87
N LEU A 146 -9.38 22.27 16.94
CA LEU A 146 -10.19 22.74 18.07
C LEU A 146 -9.72 22.16 19.40
N ASP A 147 -9.41 20.88 19.42
CA ASP A 147 -8.86 20.21 20.62
C ASP A 147 -7.50 20.79 21.01
N ALA A 148 -6.62 21.07 20.05
CA ALA A 148 -5.33 21.71 20.30
C ALA A 148 -5.48 23.12 20.93
N MET A 149 -6.48 23.88 20.47
CA MET A 149 -6.80 25.21 21.01
C MET A 149 -7.67 25.16 22.30
N GLY A 150 -8.08 23.98 22.75
CA GLY A 150 -8.99 23.84 23.89
C GLY A 150 -10.39 24.43 23.67
N LEU A 151 -10.84 24.49 22.41
CA LEU A 151 -12.13 25.08 22.03
C LEU A 151 -13.21 23.99 21.86
N PRO A 152 -14.48 24.34 22.17
CA PRO A 152 -15.57 23.38 22.04
C PRO A 152 -15.90 23.09 20.56
N ASP A 153 -16.21 21.83 20.25
CA ASP A 153 -16.69 21.35 18.96
C ASP A 153 -18.15 21.83 18.71
N LYS A 154 -18.31 23.13 18.47
CA LYS A 154 -19.62 23.77 18.31
C LYS A 154 -19.58 24.93 17.34
N VAL A 155 -20.37 24.86 16.27
CA VAL A 155 -20.57 25.99 15.34
C VAL A 155 -21.09 27.23 16.09
N GLY A 156 -20.54 28.40 15.77
CA GLY A 156 -20.80 29.66 16.43
C GLY A 156 -19.78 30.01 17.54
N THR A 157 -18.83 29.12 17.85
CA THR A 157 -17.72 29.42 18.76
C THR A 157 -16.87 30.54 18.18
N GLN A 158 -16.51 31.52 19.01
CA GLN A 158 -15.55 32.54 18.61
C GLN A 158 -14.14 32.12 18.99
N MET A 159 -13.18 32.36 18.10
CA MET A 159 -11.78 32.10 18.31
C MET A 159 -10.93 33.32 17.91
N GLU A 160 -9.99 33.67 18.73
CA GLU A 160 -8.94 34.62 18.40
C GLU A 160 -7.77 33.85 17.82
N LEU A 161 -7.28 34.26 16.65
CA LEU A 161 -6.24 33.56 15.93
C LEU A 161 -5.13 34.53 15.52
N THR A 162 -3.90 34.18 15.88
CA THR A 162 -2.70 34.86 15.39
C THR A 162 -2.05 34.00 14.29
N PHE A 163 -1.71 34.60 13.17
CA PHE A 163 -1.06 33.92 12.04
C PHE A 163 -0.08 34.85 11.33
N THR A 164 0.92 34.26 10.67
CA THR A 164 1.95 34.96 9.91
C THR A 164 1.78 34.69 8.42
N THR A 165 1.93 35.76 7.63
CA THR A 165 2.08 35.73 6.18
C THR A 165 3.56 35.90 5.82
N ASP A 166 3.91 36.04 4.55
CA ASP A 166 5.28 36.34 4.15
C ASP A 166 5.73 37.75 4.57
N THR A 167 4.81 38.66 4.83
CA THR A 167 5.11 40.08 5.09
C THR A 167 4.71 40.54 6.50
N ASP A 168 3.60 40.04 7.02
CA ASP A 168 2.95 40.56 8.22
C ASP A 168 2.45 39.48 9.16
N THR A 169 2.18 39.87 10.41
CA THR A 169 1.50 39.08 11.39
C THR A 169 0.15 39.68 11.72
N PHE A 170 -0.90 38.89 11.67
CA PHE A 170 -2.28 39.31 11.93
C PHE A 170 -2.82 38.62 13.19
N THR A 171 -3.66 39.32 13.94
CA THR A 171 -4.45 38.74 15.03
C THR A 171 -5.89 39.20 14.84
N ASP A 172 -6.78 38.26 14.54
CA ASP A 172 -8.19 38.56 14.28
C ASP A 172 -9.11 37.54 14.97
N THR A 173 -10.36 37.94 15.18
CA THR A 173 -11.39 37.09 15.77
C THR A 173 -12.33 36.55 14.71
N PHE A 174 -12.48 35.23 14.69
CA PHE A 174 -13.35 34.51 13.76
C PHE A 174 -14.47 33.78 14.47
N THR A 175 -15.53 33.51 13.74
CA THR A 175 -16.65 32.68 14.18
C THR A 175 -16.60 31.34 13.44
N LEU A 176 -16.55 30.26 14.16
CA LEU A 176 -16.53 28.90 13.63
C LEU A 176 -17.84 28.59 12.91
N CYS A 177 -17.79 28.35 11.61
CA CYS A 177 -18.96 28.05 10.77
C CYS A 177 -19.02 26.61 10.28
N GLY A 178 -17.87 25.89 10.27
CA GLY A 178 -17.79 24.53 9.77
C GLY A 178 -16.74 23.71 10.50
N ILE A 179 -17.02 22.42 10.67
CA ILE A 179 -16.19 21.50 11.42
C ILE A 179 -16.12 20.17 10.67
N TRP A 180 -14.93 19.55 10.61
CA TRP A 180 -14.72 18.18 10.12
C TRP A 180 -13.81 17.38 11.07
N ASP A 181 -13.73 16.05 10.92
CA ASP A 181 -12.96 15.20 11.84
C ASP A 181 -11.46 15.51 11.85
N GLY A 182 -10.90 15.83 10.68
CA GLY A 182 -9.46 15.94 10.49
C GLY A 182 -8.77 14.58 10.37
N ASP A 183 -7.47 14.61 10.08
CA ASP A 183 -6.63 13.42 10.00
C ASP A 183 -5.38 13.59 10.86
N ALA A 184 -5.20 12.70 11.84
CA ALA A 184 -4.03 12.73 12.73
C ALA A 184 -2.72 12.35 11.98
N VAL A 185 -2.85 11.62 10.86
CA VAL A 185 -1.69 11.26 10.00
C VAL A 185 -1.32 12.35 9.01
N ALA A 186 -2.15 13.39 8.87
CA ALA A 186 -1.84 14.52 8.01
C ALA A 186 -0.70 15.35 8.61
N TYR A 187 0.31 15.63 7.80
CA TYR A 187 1.49 16.39 8.20
C TYR A 187 1.17 17.79 8.75
N ARG A 188 0.10 18.42 8.23
CA ARG A 188 -0.41 19.73 8.64
C ARG A 188 -1.92 19.71 8.69
N GLN A 189 -2.48 20.45 9.63
CA GLN A 189 -3.91 20.71 9.68
C GLN A 189 -4.24 21.97 8.86
N THR A 190 -5.51 22.15 8.54
CA THR A 190 -5.97 23.28 7.71
C THR A 190 -7.07 24.04 8.44
N MET A 191 -7.01 25.36 8.36
CA MET A 191 -8.09 26.28 8.65
C MET A 191 -8.53 26.95 7.35
N LEU A 192 -9.81 26.84 7.03
CA LEU A 192 -10.38 27.50 5.85
C LEU A 192 -11.00 28.84 6.24
N LEU A 193 -10.65 29.88 5.49
CA LEU A 193 -11.17 31.22 5.62
C LEU A 193 -12.00 31.61 4.39
N SER A 194 -12.87 32.61 4.55
CA SER A 194 -13.69 33.10 3.45
C SER A 194 -12.85 33.80 2.37
N LYS A 195 -13.30 33.72 1.12
CA LYS A 195 -12.68 34.42 0.00
C LYS A 195 -12.54 35.95 0.24
N LYS A 196 -13.60 36.55 0.85
CA LYS A 196 -13.62 37.98 1.18
C LYS A 196 -12.55 38.42 2.16
N TYR A 197 -12.23 37.56 3.13
CA TYR A 197 -11.12 37.82 4.07
C TYR A 197 -9.77 37.64 3.38
N THR A 198 -9.64 36.54 2.63
CA THR A 198 -8.40 36.20 1.92
C THR A 198 -7.97 37.28 0.96
N GLU A 199 -8.90 37.88 0.18
CA GLU A 199 -8.60 38.98 -0.74
C GLU A 199 -8.02 40.21 -0.05
N GLN A 200 -8.22 40.39 1.26
CA GLN A 200 -7.69 41.51 2.02
C GLN A 200 -6.29 41.28 2.59
N VAL A 201 -6.02 40.08 3.08
CA VAL A 201 -4.77 39.73 3.78
C VAL A 201 -3.78 38.97 2.91
N ALA A 202 -4.26 38.30 1.88
CA ALA A 202 -3.47 37.51 0.96
C ALA A 202 -4.02 37.66 -0.49
N PRO A 203 -3.89 38.83 -1.09
CA PRO A 203 -4.36 39.04 -2.47
C PRO A 203 -3.64 38.07 -3.41
N VAL A 204 -4.39 37.52 -4.36
CA VAL A 204 -3.88 36.54 -5.30
C VAL A 204 -2.73 37.08 -6.13
N ILE A 205 -1.68 36.32 -6.30
CA ILE A 205 -0.53 36.67 -7.14
C ILE A 205 -0.92 36.57 -8.60
N HIS A 206 -0.57 37.60 -9.36
CA HIS A 206 -0.78 37.75 -10.79
C HIS A 206 0.54 37.77 -11.56
N GLY A 207 0.50 37.36 -12.84
CA GLY A 207 1.65 37.35 -13.73
C GLY A 207 2.38 36.02 -13.77
N GLU A 208 3.51 35.98 -14.47
CA GLU A 208 4.38 34.82 -14.50
C GLU A 208 5.22 34.75 -13.21
N THR A 209 5.30 33.60 -12.60
CA THR A 209 6.11 33.38 -11.40
C THR A 209 7.56 33.16 -11.82
N ASP A 210 8.49 33.90 -11.21
CA ASP A 210 9.93 33.84 -11.51
C ASP A 210 10.66 32.62 -10.90
N GLY A 211 9.90 31.72 -10.31
CA GLY A 211 10.44 30.54 -9.62
C GLY A 211 10.99 30.80 -8.22
N THR A 212 11.09 32.09 -7.81
CA THR A 212 11.44 32.39 -6.41
C THR A 212 10.22 32.17 -5.52
N THR A 213 10.35 31.30 -4.53
CA THR A 213 9.25 30.96 -3.66
C THR A 213 9.48 31.57 -2.28
N PRO A 214 8.62 32.50 -1.83
CA PRO A 214 8.68 33.01 -0.47
C PRO A 214 8.39 31.87 0.54
N PRO A 215 8.84 31.96 1.79
CA PRO A 215 8.75 30.87 2.78
C PRO A 215 7.33 30.33 2.99
N VAL A 216 6.33 31.20 3.08
CA VAL A 216 4.92 30.83 3.25
C VAL A 216 4.23 30.65 1.90
N GLY A 217 4.46 31.55 0.96
CA GLY A 217 3.79 31.58 -0.35
C GLY A 217 2.43 32.25 -0.30
N THR A 218 2.30 33.32 0.48
CA THR A 218 1.05 34.06 0.65
C THR A 218 0.54 34.59 -0.69
N GLY A 219 -0.75 34.35 -1.00
CA GLY A 219 -1.41 34.76 -2.24
C GLY A 219 -1.19 33.83 -3.43
N TYR A 220 -0.29 32.85 -3.32
CA TYR A 220 -0.15 31.78 -4.33
C TYR A 220 -1.29 30.77 -4.27
N ILE A 221 -1.55 30.16 -5.42
CA ILE A 221 -2.58 29.13 -5.57
C ILE A 221 -1.93 27.75 -5.55
N ASP A 222 -2.47 26.86 -4.71
CA ASP A 222 -2.26 25.43 -4.83
C ASP A 222 -3.49 24.79 -5.48
N ALA A 223 -3.31 24.06 -6.57
CA ALA A 223 -4.38 23.36 -7.27
C ALA A 223 -4.24 21.85 -7.14
N VAL A 224 -5.37 21.17 -7.01
CA VAL A 224 -5.49 19.70 -7.00
C VAL A 224 -6.36 19.25 -8.16
N MET A 225 -5.93 18.21 -8.86
CA MET A 225 -6.52 17.81 -10.14
C MET A 225 -6.93 16.34 -10.17
N MET A 226 -8.11 16.06 -10.72
CA MET A 226 -8.55 14.72 -11.10
C MET A 226 -8.37 14.51 -12.60
N MET A 227 -7.58 13.53 -12.99
CA MET A 227 -7.45 13.09 -14.38
C MET A 227 -8.68 12.27 -14.80
N PRO A 228 -9.01 12.20 -16.11
CA PRO A 228 -10.16 11.45 -16.62
C PRO A 228 -10.14 9.97 -16.21
N THR A 229 -8.97 9.37 -16.04
CA THR A 229 -8.81 7.98 -15.60
C THR A 229 -7.69 7.84 -14.59
N ALA A 230 -7.81 6.87 -13.66
CA ALA A 230 -6.75 6.51 -12.72
C ALA A 230 -5.65 5.63 -13.35
N TRP A 231 -5.60 5.51 -14.67
CA TRP A 231 -4.59 4.73 -15.40
C TRP A 231 -3.54 5.66 -16.01
N ASN A 232 -2.24 5.41 -15.75
CA ASN A 232 -1.15 6.27 -16.23
C ASN A 232 -1.35 7.76 -15.88
N ILE A 233 -1.66 8.04 -14.62
CA ILE A 233 -1.93 9.40 -14.11
C ILE A 233 -0.77 10.34 -14.43
N GLU A 234 0.46 9.92 -14.16
CA GLU A 234 1.68 10.68 -14.42
C GLU A 234 1.73 11.18 -15.88
N LYS A 235 1.53 10.27 -16.84
CA LYS A 235 1.53 10.65 -18.25
C LYS A 235 0.42 11.64 -18.59
N GLN A 236 -0.80 11.43 -18.05
CA GLN A 236 -1.92 12.35 -18.28
C GLN A 236 -1.64 13.73 -17.69
N ALA A 237 -1.11 13.79 -16.47
CA ALA A 237 -0.79 15.03 -15.79
C ALA A 237 0.34 15.79 -16.53
N LEU A 238 1.43 15.10 -16.90
CA LEU A 238 2.53 15.69 -17.67
C LEU A 238 2.09 16.18 -19.06
N GLU A 239 1.23 15.43 -19.76
CA GLU A 239 0.68 15.87 -21.07
C GLU A 239 -0.13 17.17 -20.97
N VAL A 240 -0.81 17.41 -19.86
CA VAL A 240 -1.56 18.65 -19.63
C VAL A 240 -0.62 19.77 -19.20
N THR A 241 0.22 19.54 -18.19
CA THR A 241 1.05 20.59 -17.57
C THR A 241 2.16 21.09 -18.50
N SER A 242 2.73 20.20 -19.35
CA SER A 242 3.75 20.57 -20.32
C SER A 242 3.28 21.54 -21.41
N LYS A 243 1.96 21.58 -21.70
CA LYS A 243 1.39 22.59 -22.61
C LYS A 243 1.58 24.01 -22.11
N TYR A 244 1.73 24.16 -20.81
CA TYR A 244 1.80 25.46 -20.11
C TYR A 244 3.17 25.69 -19.45
N GLY A 245 4.15 24.78 -19.64
CA GLY A 245 5.47 24.88 -19.02
C GLY A 245 5.45 24.65 -17.51
N LEU A 246 4.51 23.83 -16.99
CA LEU A 246 4.29 23.58 -15.57
C LEU A 246 4.62 22.11 -15.17
N ASP A 247 5.25 21.35 -16.06
CA ASP A 247 5.54 19.94 -15.90
C ASP A 247 6.54 19.66 -14.76
N GLU A 248 7.48 20.55 -14.49
CA GLU A 248 8.43 20.44 -13.37
C GLU A 248 7.80 20.70 -11.99
N ARG A 249 6.61 21.30 -11.96
CA ARG A 249 5.91 21.71 -10.73
C ARG A 249 4.78 20.77 -10.35
N VAL A 250 4.44 19.81 -11.22
CA VAL A 250 3.38 18.84 -10.95
C VAL A 250 3.88 17.74 -10.01
N SER A 251 3.12 17.47 -8.98
CA SER A 251 3.32 16.37 -8.07
C SER A 251 2.22 15.32 -8.27
N ILE A 252 2.61 14.09 -8.46
CA ILE A 252 1.67 12.97 -8.59
C ILE A 252 1.40 12.39 -7.21
N ASN A 253 0.14 12.06 -6.93
CA ASN A 253 -0.24 11.47 -5.66
C ASN A 253 0.21 10.00 -5.61
N ASP A 254 1.14 9.69 -4.72
CA ASP A 254 1.71 8.37 -4.50
C ASP A 254 0.67 7.30 -4.09
N ALA A 255 -0.47 7.72 -3.56
CA ALA A 255 -1.58 6.81 -3.27
C ALA A 255 -2.09 6.05 -4.51
N TYR A 256 -1.84 6.58 -5.70
CA TYR A 256 -2.13 5.94 -6.99
C TYR A 256 -0.91 5.27 -7.62
N GLY A 257 0.26 5.41 -7.01
CA GLY A 257 1.56 4.93 -7.52
C GLY A 257 1.74 3.42 -7.55
N MET A 258 0.74 2.61 -7.20
CA MET A 258 0.79 1.14 -7.34
C MET A 258 0.99 0.65 -8.79
N ALA A 259 0.98 1.54 -9.78
CA ALA A 259 1.32 1.21 -11.17
C ALA A 259 2.82 0.93 -11.38
N THR A 260 3.68 1.33 -10.44
CA THR A 260 5.14 1.10 -10.47
C THR A 260 5.60 -0.03 -9.57
N VAL A 261 4.68 -0.90 -9.09
CA VAL A 261 5.04 -2.06 -8.27
C VAL A 261 6.00 -2.94 -9.07
N SER A 262 7.23 -3.05 -8.60
CA SER A 262 8.26 -3.86 -9.25
C SER A 262 7.82 -5.32 -9.35
N LEU A 263 8.27 -6.03 -10.38
CA LEU A 263 7.95 -7.45 -10.57
C LEU A 263 8.34 -8.29 -9.34
N SER A 264 9.39 -7.90 -8.65
CA SER A 264 9.87 -8.51 -7.40
C SER A 264 8.85 -8.40 -6.26
N SER A 265 8.20 -7.25 -6.10
CA SER A 265 7.18 -7.03 -5.07
C SER A 265 5.87 -7.77 -5.37
N MET A 266 5.56 -8.00 -6.66
CA MET A 266 4.38 -8.79 -7.06
C MET A 266 4.56 -10.30 -6.92
N LEU A 267 5.78 -10.81 -6.93
CA LEU A 267 6.07 -12.24 -6.94
C LEU A 267 5.49 -12.99 -5.73
N PRO A 268 5.58 -12.52 -4.48
CA PRO A 268 4.95 -13.17 -3.32
C PRO A 268 3.43 -13.24 -3.44
N LEU A 269 2.79 -12.16 -3.90
CA LEU A 269 1.33 -12.09 -4.08
C LEU A 269 0.86 -13.10 -5.15
N VAL A 270 1.50 -13.10 -6.32
CA VAL A 270 1.18 -14.03 -7.42
C VAL A 270 1.39 -15.48 -6.98
N THR A 271 2.47 -15.76 -6.26
CA THR A 271 2.77 -17.08 -5.72
C THR A 271 1.70 -17.51 -4.71
N GLY A 272 1.29 -16.65 -3.79
CA GLY A 272 0.21 -16.90 -2.83
C GLY A 272 -1.12 -17.23 -3.52
N ILE A 273 -1.53 -16.43 -4.51
CA ILE A 273 -2.74 -16.67 -5.31
C ILE A 273 -2.65 -18.02 -6.04
N ALA A 274 -1.50 -18.35 -6.64
CA ALA A 274 -1.29 -19.62 -7.36
C ALA A 274 -1.42 -20.83 -6.42
N VAL A 275 -0.85 -20.75 -5.23
CA VAL A 275 -0.92 -21.83 -4.22
C VAL A 275 -2.36 -22.05 -3.75
N ILE A 276 -3.12 -20.98 -3.49
CA ILE A 276 -4.53 -21.07 -3.09
C ILE A 276 -5.38 -21.64 -4.25
N PHE A 277 -5.09 -21.24 -5.49
CA PHE A 277 -5.73 -21.82 -6.67
C PHE A 277 -5.48 -23.33 -6.75
N ILE A 278 -4.24 -23.78 -6.58
CA ILE A 278 -3.86 -25.19 -6.59
C ILE A 278 -4.58 -25.94 -5.46
N ALA A 279 -4.67 -25.38 -4.27
CA ALA A 279 -5.37 -25.98 -3.14
C ALA A 279 -6.88 -26.18 -3.45
N GLY A 280 -7.55 -25.13 -3.93
CA GLY A 280 -8.95 -25.19 -4.35
C GLY A 280 -9.17 -26.18 -5.51
N TYR A 281 -8.29 -26.16 -6.51
CA TYR A 281 -8.29 -27.13 -7.61
C TYR A 281 -8.20 -28.57 -7.11
N LEU A 282 -7.25 -28.88 -6.22
CA LEU A 282 -7.07 -30.23 -5.69
C LEU A 282 -8.27 -30.69 -4.86
N LEU A 283 -8.84 -29.81 -4.05
CA LEU A 283 -10.03 -30.09 -3.26
C LEU A 283 -11.21 -30.51 -4.17
N ILE A 284 -11.53 -29.66 -5.14
CA ILE A 284 -12.64 -29.89 -6.08
C ILE A 284 -12.36 -31.12 -6.95
N TYR A 285 -11.12 -31.26 -7.47
CA TYR A 285 -10.70 -32.41 -8.27
C TYR A 285 -10.90 -33.73 -7.52
N ASN A 286 -10.46 -33.82 -6.26
CA ASN A 286 -10.60 -35.02 -5.45
C ASN A 286 -12.07 -35.43 -5.30
N VAL A 287 -12.94 -34.47 -4.99
CA VAL A 287 -14.37 -34.72 -4.79
C VAL A 287 -15.04 -35.17 -6.09
N PHE A 288 -14.76 -34.50 -7.21
CA PHE A 288 -15.29 -34.92 -8.53
C PHE A 288 -14.74 -36.26 -8.98
N TYR A 289 -13.47 -36.55 -8.74
CA TYR A 289 -12.88 -37.85 -9.06
C TYR A 289 -13.57 -38.98 -8.30
N ILE A 290 -13.81 -38.80 -6.98
CA ILE A 290 -14.52 -39.80 -6.17
C ILE A 290 -15.97 -39.96 -6.65
N SER A 291 -16.69 -38.86 -6.87
CA SER A 291 -18.08 -38.86 -7.36
C SER A 291 -18.21 -39.62 -8.69
N ILE A 292 -17.32 -39.33 -9.64
CA ILE A 292 -17.33 -39.97 -10.97
C ILE A 292 -16.91 -41.44 -10.88
N ALA A 293 -15.93 -41.79 -10.06
CA ALA A 293 -15.55 -43.16 -9.85
C ALA A 293 -16.71 -44.02 -9.30
N GLN A 294 -17.54 -43.45 -8.44
CA GLN A 294 -18.77 -44.09 -7.96
C GLN A 294 -19.86 -44.23 -9.03
N ASP A 295 -19.91 -43.31 -9.98
CA ASP A 295 -20.90 -43.26 -11.06
C ASP A 295 -20.44 -44.04 -12.32
N ILE A 296 -19.26 -44.67 -12.31
CA ILE A 296 -18.69 -45.36 -13.48
C ILE A 296 -19.64 -46.41 -14.06
N ARG A 297 -20.32 -47.19 -13.22
CA ARG A 297 -21.32 -48.18 -13.66
C ARG A 297 -22.47 -47.52 -14.43
N PHE A 298 -22.95 -46.38 -13.95
CA PHE A 298 -24.00 -45.59 -14.61
C PHE A 298 -23.53 -45.11 -15.98
N TYR A 299 -22.30 -44.59 -16.11
CA TYR A 299 -21.75 -44.15 -17.42
C TYR A 299 -21.52 -45.32 -18.37
N GLY A 300 -21.13 -46.49 -17.83
CA GLY A 300 -21.01 -47.73 -18.62
C GLY A 300 -22.36 -48.20 -19.20
N MET A 301 -23.42 -48.20 -18.38
CA MET A 301 -24.77 -48.48 -18.85
C MET A 301 -25.27 -47.49 -19.92
N LEU A 302 -24.96 -46.22 -19.78
CA LEU A 302 -25.28 -45.22 -20.82
C LEU A 302 -24.57 -45.53 -22.12
N LYS A 303 -23.35 -46.06 -22.11
CA LYS A 303 -22.63 -46.46 -23.31
C LYS A 303 -23.24 -47.71 -23.98
N THR A 304 -23.79 -48.66 -23.20
CA THR A 304 -24.51 -49.78 -23.82
C THR A 304 -25.78 -49.34 -24.54
N LEU A 305 -26.36 -48.22 -24.14
CA LEU A 305 -27.48 -47.53 -24.81
C LEU A 305 -27.05 -46.63 -25.99
N GLY A 306 -25.78 -46.69 -26.39
CA GLY A 306 -25.26 -45.93 -27.53
C GLY A 306 -24.79 -44.51 -27.24
N THR A 307 -24.60 -44.11 -25.96
CA THR A 307 -24.10 -42.78 -25.62
C THR A 307 -22.63 -42.63 -26.01
N THR A 308 -22.28 -41.56 -26.75
CA THR A 308 -20.90 -41.28 -27.16
C THR A 308 -20.03 -40.71 -26.00
N ALA A 309 -18.73 -40.84 -26.15
CA ALA A 309 -17.77 -40.27 -25.18
C ALA A 309 -17.91 -38.74 -25.02
N ARG A 310 -18.25 -38.04 -26.13
CA ARG A 310 -18.50 -36.57 -26.09
C ARG A 310 -19.77 -36.23 -25.31
N GLN A 311 -20.81 -37.07 -25.42
CA GLN A 311 -22.07 -36.87 -24.69
C GLN A 311 -21.87 -37.12 -23.18
N ILE A 312 -21.09 -38.12 -22.80
CA ILE A 312 -20.75 -38.38 -21.39
C ILE A 312 -19.98 -37.18 -20.77
N ARG A 313 -18.98 -36.65 -21.49
CA ARG A 313 -18.28 -35.44 -21.04
C ARG A 313 -19.26 -34.28 -20.84
N LYS A 314 -20.16 -34.04 -21.77
CA LYS A 314 -21.20 -33.00 -21.65
C LYS A 314 -22.12 -33.21 -20.43
N ILE A 315 -22.45 -34.47 -20.08
CA ILE A 315 -23.23 -34.78 -18.87
C ILE A 315 -22.47 -34.40 -17.61
N VAL A 316 -21.18 -34.75 -17.54
CA VAL A 316 -20.31 -34.40 -16.38
C VAL A 316 -20.19 -32.89 -16.23
N TYR A 317 -19.92 -32.15 -17.31
CA TYR A 317 -19.85 -30.67 -17.24
C TYR A 317 -21.18 -30.05 -16.86
N LYS A 318 -22.33 -30.55 -17.40
CA LYS A 318 -23.65 -30.06 -17.00
C LYS A 318 -23.94 -30.34 -15.51
N LYS A 319 -23.47 -31.50 -15.00
CA LYS A 319 -23.57 -31.82 -13.56
C LYS A 319 -22.71 -30.83 -12.76
N ALA A 320 -21.47 -30.57 -13.17
CA ALA A 320 -20.58 -29.63 -12.53
C ALA A 320 -21.15 -28.20 -12.47
N ILE A 321 -21.65 -27.68 -13.60
CA ILE A 321 -22.30 -26.36 -13.69
C ILE A 321 -23.49 -26.26 -12.70
N LYS A 322 -24.34 -27.28 -12.60
CA LYS A 322 -25.49 -27.25 -11.71
C LYS A 322 -25.08 -27.28 -10.23
N LEU A 323 -24.03 -28.06 -9.90
CA LEU A 323 -23.47 -28.08 -8.54
C LEU A 323 -22.81 -26.74 -8.19
N SER A 324 -22.15 -26.11 -9.18
CA SER A 324 -21.57 -24.76 -9.04
C SER A 324 -22.62 -23.70 -8.82
N LEU A 325 -23.75 -23.77 -9.54
CA LEU A 325 -24.87 -22.85 -9.33
C LEU A 325 -25.48 -22.91 -7.91
N MET A 326 -25.27 -24.01 -7.20
CA MET A 326 -25.68 -24.16 -5.79
C MET A 326 -24.55 -23.79 -4.84
N GLY A 327 -23.31 -24.25 -5.13
CA GLY A 327 -22.17 -24.08 -4.23
C GLY A 327 -21.60 -22.66 -4.23
N ILE A 328 -21.47 -22.02 -5.40
CA ILE A 328 -20.87 -20.68 -5.54
C ILE A 328 -21.67 -19.63 -4.77
N PRO A 329 -23.01 -19.48 -4.91
CA PRO A 329 -23.75 -18.46 -4.18
C PRO A 329 -23.63 -18.61 -2.65
N ILE A 330 -23.68 -19.84 -2.15
CA ILE A 330 -23.54 -20.11 -0.71
C ILE A 330 -22.11 -19.75 -0.25
N GLY A 331 -21.10 -20.10 -1.05
CA GLY A 331 -19.71 -19.74 -0.78
C GLY A 331 -19.48 -18.23 -0.73
N LEU A 332 -20.09 -17.47 -1.65
CA LEU A 332 -20.04 -16.00 -1.66
C LEU A 332 -20.68 -15.39 -0.41
N LEU A 333 -21.90 -15.86 -0.09
CA LEU A 333 -22.66 -15.36 1.07
C LEU A 333 -21.94 -15.61 2.41
N LEU A 334 -21.20 -16.68 2.54
CA LEU A 334 -20.43 -16.98 3.74
C LEU A 334 -19.02 -16.39 3.70
N GLY A 335 -18.38 -16.34 2.54
CA GLY A 335 -17.01 -15.89 2.39
C GLY A 335 -16.82 -14.40 2.61
N TRP A 336 -17.75 -13.58 2.12
CA TRP A 336 -17.67 -12.13 2.30
C TRP A 336 -17.75 -11.69 3.78
N PRO A 337 -18.72 -12.15 4.61
CA PRO A 337 -18.75 -11.79 6.03
C PRO A 337 -17.51 -12.29 6.79
N ILE A 338 -17.01 -13.48 6.45
CA ILE A 338 -15.78 -14.02 7.06
C ILE A 338 -14.58 -13.13 6.73
N GLY A 339 -14.42 -12.75 5.45
CA GLY A 339 -13.35 -11.85 5.04
C GLY A 339 -13.44 -10.49 5.76
N ARG A 340 -14.66 -9.93 5.87
CA ARG A 340 -14.91 -8.69 6.60
C ARG A 340 -14.60 -8.79 8.10
N LEU A 341 -14.94 -9.92 8.72
CA LEU A 341 -14.68 -10.14 10.14
C LEU A 341 -13.18 -10.28 10.45
N LEU A 342 -12.42 -10.87 9.54
CA LEU A 342 -10.97 -11.05 9.70
C LEU A 342 -10.16 -9.79 9.37
N LEU A 343 -10.71 -8.90 8.55
CA LEU A 343 -9.99 -7.71 8.07
C LEU A 343 -9.48 -6.81 9.21
N PRO A 344 -10.26 -6.41 10.24
CA PRO A 344 -9.75 -5.59 11.32
C PRO A 344 -8.59 -6.22 12.08
N ALA A 345 -8.65 -7.54 12.32
CA ALA A 345 -7.59 -8.25 13.00
C ALA A 345 -6.28 -8.26 12.19
N ILE A 346 -6.38 -8.29 10.85
CA ILE A 346 -5.22 -8.24 9.96
C ILE A 346 -4.65 -6.82 9.89
N VAL A 347 -5.52 -5.81 9.76
CA VAL A 347 -5.11 -4.40 9.70
C VAL A 347 -4.44 -3.98 10.99
N ASN A 348 -5.02 -4.28 12.16
CA ASN A 348 -4.43 -3.96 13.47
C ASN A 348 -3.09 -4.69 13.75
N MET A 349 -2.77 -5.75 12.99
CA MET A 349 -1.46 -6.39 13.03
C MET A 349 -0.41 -5.65 12.18
N LEU A 350 -0.84 -4.84 11.23
CA LEU A 350 0.05 -4.13 10.30
C LEU A 350 0.34 -2.70 10.78
N THR A 351 -0.69 -1.98 11.22
CA THR A 351 -0.58 -0.61 11.76
C THR A 351 -1.82 -0.28 12.60
N ASP A 352 -1.67 0.55 13.64
CA ASP A 352 -2.79 1.05 14.44
C ASP A 352 -3.55 2.21 13.75
N ASP A 353 -2.97 2.83 12.73
CA ASP A 353 -3.47 4.07 12.13
C ASP A 353 -4.33 3.88 10.86
N ILE A 354 -4.42 2.67 10.31
CA ILE A 354 -5.25 2.43 9.12
C ILE A 354 -6.73 2.33 9.52
N ARG A 355 -7.53 3.30 9.13
CA ARG A 355 -9.00 3.21 9.24
C ARG A 355 -9.51 2.06 8.36
N VAL A 356 -10.14 1.07 9.00
CA VAL A 356 -10.72 -0.08 8.29
C VAL A 356 -11.98 0.35 7.55
N VAL A 357 -11.84 0.73 6.29
CA VAL A 357 -12.98 1.03 5.43
C VAL A 357 -13.47 -0.25 4.78
N THR A 358 -14.62 -0.73 5.22
CA THR A 358 -15.25 -1.92 4.64
C THR A 358 -16.21 -1.52 3.54
N THR A 359 -15.73 -1.41 2.32
CA THR A 359 -16.59 -1.17 1.15
C THR A 359 -17.11 -2.47 0.56
N VAL A 360 -18.38 -2.48 0.14
CA VAL A 360 -18.94 -3.58 -0.65
C VAL A 360 -18.56 -3.34 -2.10
N ASN A 361 -17.38 -3.81 -2.50
CA ASN A 361 -16.94 -3.68 -3.88
C ASN A 361 -17.48 -4.85 -4.75
N PRO A 362 -18.34 -4.59 -5.76
CA PRO A 362 -18.87 -5.62 -6.64
C PRO A 362 -17.79 -6.45 -7.36
N LEU A 363 -16.60 -5.88 -7.54
CA LEU A 363 -15.46 -6.55 -8.16
C LEU A 363 -15.04 -7.82 -7.39
N ILE A 364 -15.13 -7.79 -6.05
CA ILE A 364 -14.82 -8.94 -5.18
C ILE A 364 -15.66 -10.16 -5.61
N PHE A 365 -16.96 -9.96 -5.75
CA PHE A 365 -17.89 -11.03 -6.12
C PHE A 365 -17.67 -11.51 -7.55
N LEU A 366 -17.42 -10.60 -8.48
CA LEU A 366 -17.18 -10.94 -9.89
C LEU A 366 -15.90 -11.78 -10.03
N VAL A 367 -14.80 -11.37 -9.42
CA VAL A 367 -13.52 -12.08 -9.45
C VAL A 367 -13.65 -13.43 -8.75
N ALA A 368 -14.31 -13.51 -7.58
CA ALA A 368 -14.52 -14.76 -6.86
C ALA A 368 -15.38 -15.75 -7.67
N ILE A 369 -16.44 -15.30 -8.35
CA ILE A 369 -17.26 -16.14 -9.23
C ILE A 369 -16.43 -16.66 -10.40
N ALA A 370 -15.70 -15.78 -11.10
CA ALA A 370 -14.87 -16.16 -12.24
C ALA A 370 -13.81 -17.18 -11.83
N PHE A 371 -13.11 -16.93 -10.73
CA PHE A 371 -12.05 -17.79 -10.22
C PHE A 371 -12.59 -19.16 -9.79
N SER A 372 -13.72 -19.19 -9.07
CA SER A 372 -14.40 -20.43 -8.69
C SER A 372 -14.88 -21.23 -9.91
N ALA A 373 -15.49 -20.56 -10.89
CA ALA A 373 -15.97 -21.21 -12.11
C ALA A 373 -14.81 -21.81 -12.92
N ILE A 374 -13.72 -21.08 -13.10
CA ILE A 374 -12.50 -21.56 -13.76
C ILE A 374 -11.93 -22.78 -13.02
N THR A 375 -11.82 -22.70 -11.69
CA THR A 375 -11.32 -23.78 -10.85
C THR A 375 -12.17 -25.05 -11.00
N VAL A 376 -13.50 -24.95 -10.94
CA VAL A 376 -14.42 -26.08 -11.17
C VAL A 376 -14.25 -26.66 -12.56
N PHE A 377 -14.20 -25.80 -13.58
CA PHE A 377 -14.07 -26.24 -14.98
C PHE A 377 -12.78 -27.04 -15.21
N ILE A 378 -11.63 -26.53 -14.73
CA ILE A 378 -10.33 -27.20 -14.83
C ILE A 378 -10.33 -28.51 -14.01
N SER A 379 -10.86 -28.49 -12.79
CA SER A 379 -10.91 -29.65 -11.90
C SER A 379 -11.75 -30.80 -12.48
N CYS A 380 -12.79 -30.50 -13.26
CA CYS A 380 -13.66 -31.49 -13.85
C CYS A 380 -13.10 -32.13 -15.13
N GLN A 381 -12.07 -31.57 -15.78
CA GLN A 381 -11.57 -32.05 -17.08
C GLN A 381 -11.09 -33.51 -17.01
N LYS A 382 -10.13 -33.82 -16.13
CA LYS A 382 -9.58 -35.18 -16.00
C LYS A 382 -10.64 -36.21 -15.57
N PRO A 383 -11.50 -35.96 -14.55
CA PRO A 383 -12.61 -36.83 -14.20
C PRO A 383 -13.60 -37.06 -15.37
N ALA A 384 -13.94 -36.03 -16.15
CA ALA A 384 -14.83 -36.15 -17.29
C ALA A 384 -14.24 -37.03 -18.41
N ILE A 385 -12.93 -36.93 -18.65
CA ILE A 385 -12.22 -37.79 -19.61
C ILE A 385 -12.20 -39.24 -19.09
N LEU A 386 -12.00 -39.47 -17.81
CA LEU A 386 -12.05 -40.80 -17.22
C LEU A 386 -13.41 -41.45 -17.40
N ALA A 387 -14.50 -40.76 -17.07
CA ALA A 387 -15.87 -41.21 -17.30
C ALA A 387 -16.15 -41.57 -18.78
N ALA A 388 -15.60 -40.78 -19.69
CA ALA A 388 -15.76 -40.96 -21.13
C ALA A 388 -14.95 -42.12 -21.70
N LYS A 389 -13.84 -42.53 -21.09
CA LYS A 389 -12.95 -43.60 -21.58
C LYS A 389 -13.39 -45.00 -21.14
N VAL A 390 -14.14 -45.14 -20.04
CA VAL A 390 -14.56 -46.47 -19.53
C VAL A 390 -15.37 -47.23 -20.56
N SER A 391 -15.01 -48.52 -20.78
CA SER A 391 -15.76 -49.41 -21.68
C SER A 391 -16.99 -49.99 -20.96
N PRO A 392 -18.05 -50.44 -21.68
CA PRO A 392 -19.21 -51.08 -21.07
C PRO A 392 -18.87 -52.32 -20.26
N MET A 393 -17.97 -53.18 -20.76
CA MET A 393 -17.49 -54.39 -20.09
C MET A 393 -16.70 -54.06 -18.82
N GLU A 394 -15.83 -53.07 -18.90
CA GLU A 394 -15.03 -52.60 -17.80
C GLU A 394 -15.88 -51.96 -16.69
N ALA A 395 -16.98 -51.30 -17.05
CA ALA A 395 -17.92 -50.71 -16.09
C ALA A 395 -18.75 -51.74 -15.33
N LEU A 396 -19.11 -52.87 -15.96
CA LEU A 396 -19.82 -53.94 -15.30
C LEU A 396 -18.94 -54.72 -14.30
N HIS A 397 -17.64 -54.87 -14.68
CA HIS A 397 -16.64 -55.51 -13.81
C HIS A 397 -15.79 -54.49 -13.02
N TYR A 398 -16.19 -53.22 -12.99
CA TYR A 398 -15.47 -52.21 -12.22
C TYR A 398 -15.62 -52.47 -10.73
N ILE A 399 -14.85 -53.42 -10.28
CA ILE A 399 -14.34 -53.50 -8.92
C ILE A 399 -13.11 -52.59 -8.96
N GLU A 400 -12.97 -51.67 -8.03
CA GLU A 400 -11.83 -50.76 -7.92
C GLU A 400 -10.51 -51.57 -7.89
N GLN A 401 -10.20 -52.23 -9.05
CA GLN A 401 -9.02 -53.07 -9.20
C GLN A 401 -7.85 -52.22 -9.59
N THR A 402 -7.01 -51.98 -8.66
CA THR A 402 -5.66 -51.56 -8.92
C THR A 402 -4.76 -52.77 -8.97
N GLY A 403 -4.43 -53.11 -10.19
CA GLY A 403 -3.21 -53.62 -10.70
C GLY A 403 -2.39 -54.64 -9.98
N GLY A 404 -1.84 -55.46 -10.85
CA GLY A 404 -0.61 -56.21 -10.60
C GLY A 404 -0.78 -57.45 -9.74
N LYS A 405 -0.73 -58.57 -10.40
CA LYS A 405 -0.54 -59.88 -9.76
C LYS A 405 0.61 -59.84 -8.75
N LYS A 406 0.34 -59.46 -7.51
CA LYS A 406 1.24 -59.73 -6.40
C LYS A 406 0.91 -61.11 -5.88
N LYS A 407 1.90 -62.02 -5.92
CA LYS A 407 1.89 -63.30 -5.21
C LYS A 407 1.34 -63.09 -3.80
N GLN A 408 0.24 -63.79 -3.48
CA GLN A 408 -0.32 -63.84 -2.13
C GLN A 408 0.72 -64.41 -1.19
N ARG A 409 1.36 -63.56 -0.41
CA ARG A 409 2.08 -63.98 0.79
C ARG A 409 1.02 -64.25 1.86
N ARG A 410 0.86 -65.50 2.25
CA ARG A 410 0.07 -65.90 3.43
C ARG A 410 0.66 -65.21 4.65
N SER A 411 -0.03 -64.23 5.20
CA SER A 411 0.29 -63.63 6.47
C SER A 411 -0.46 -64.33 7.58
N LYS A 412 0.24 -64.79 8.60
CA LYS A 412 -0.30 -65.54 9.74
C LYS A 412 -1.06 -64.66 10.76
N HIS A 413 -0.94 -63.32 10.71
CA HIS A 413 -1.65 -62.40 11.60
C HIS A 413 -2.30 -61.27 10.79
N ILE A 414 -3.62 -61.15 10.88
CA ILE A 414 -4.39 -60.05 10.30
C ILE A 414 -4.57 -58.99 11.39
N SER A 415 -3.75 -57.97 11.38
CA SER A 415 -3.90 -56.77 12.22
C SER A 415 -4.72 -55.71 11.47
N THR A 416 -5.54 -54.91 12.20
CA THR A 416 -6.27 -53.76 11.67
C THR A 416 -5.34 -52.77 10.98
N MET A 417 -4.13 -52.56 11.49
CA MET A 417 -3.07 -51.75 10.88
C MET A 417 -2.61 -52.29 9.53
N MET A 418 -2.48 -53.63 9.42
CA MET A 418 -2.11 -54.30 8.16
C MET A 418 -3.22 -54.20 7.12
N MET A 419 -4.49 -54.27 7.53
CA MET A 419 -5.65 -54.03 6.65
C MET A 419 -5.70 -52.56 6.18
N ALA A 420 -5.48 -51.60 7.07
CA ALA A 420 -5.40 -50.16 6.72
C ALA A 420 -4.25 -49.91 5.74
N LYS A 421 -3.05 -50.42 5.98
CA LYS A 421 -1.89 -50.30 5.08
C LYS A 421 -2.14 -50.93 3.72
N ASN A 422 -2.78 -52.11 3.68
CA ASN A 422 -3.14 -52.78 2.42
C ASN A 422 -4.20 -51.97 1.63
N ASN A 423 -5.16 -51.34 2.31
CA ASN A 423 -6.15 -50.50 1.67
C ASN A 423 -5.52 -49.20 1.11
N LEU A 424 -4.62 -48.57 1.85
CA LEU A 424 -3.87 -47.39 1.39
C LEU A 424 -2.98 -47.74 0.18
N THR A 425 -2.28 -48.87 0.21
CA THR A 425 -1.40 -49.28 -0.91
C THR A 425 -2.15 -49.77 -2.14
N ARG A 426 -3.44 -50.10 -2.00
CA ARG A 426 -4.30 -50.57 -3.10
C ARG A 426 -4.60 -49.47 -4.13
N ASN A 427 -4.69 -48.19 -3.68
CA ASN A 427 -5.00 -47.06 -4.54
C ASN A 427 -3.96 -45.92 -4.39
N LYS A 428 -2.68 -46.24 -4.65
CA LYS A 428 -1.55 -45.32 -4.43
C LYS A 428 -1.76 -43.93 -5.04
N LYS A 429 -2.29 -43.83 -6.26
CA LYS A 429 -2.55 -42.52 -6.92
C LYS A 429 -3.58 -41.67 -6.18
N LYS A 430 -4.65 -42.31 -5.67
CA LYS A 430 -5.71 -41.63 -4.91
C LYS A 430 -5.18 -41.15 -3.56
N VAL A 431 -4.48 -42.03 -2.86
CA VAL A 431 -3.84 -41.72 -1.56
C VAL A 431 -2.83 -40.57 -1.75
N MET A 432 -1.98 -40.65 -2.78
CA MET A 432 -0.99 -39.62 -3.09
C MET A 432 -1.65 -38.24 -3.33
N ILE A 433 -2.74 -38.17 -4.11
CA ILE A 433 -3.43 -36.90 -4.40
C ILE A 433 -4.06 -36.32 -3.13
N VAL A 434 -4.70 -37.16 -2.31
CA VAL A 434 -5.30 -36.74 -1.03
C VAL A 434 -4.20 -36.27 -0.06
N THR A 435 -3.12 -37.02 0.06
CA THR A 435 -1.97 -36.67 0.91
C THR A 435 -1.34 -35.35 0.44
N LEU A 436 -1.13 -35.17 -0.87
CA LEU A 436 -0.62 -33.91 -1.42
C LEU A 436 -1.54 -32.73 -1.10
N SER A 437 -2.87 -32.92 -1.19
CA SER A 437 -3.83 -31.86 -0.86
C SER A 437 -3.74 -31.45 0.60
N PHE A 438 -3.69 -32.41 1.53
CA PHE A 438 -3.50 -32.12 2.96
C PHE A 438 -2.14 -31.52 3.27
N SER A 439 -1.07 -32.08 2.68
CA SER A 439 0.28 -31.55 2.85
C SER A 439 0.37 -30.08 2.38
N LEU A 440 -0.23 -29.76 1.23
CA LEU A 440 -0.24 -28.40 0.72
C LEU A 440 -0.99 -27.44 1.65
N SER A 441 -2.12 -27.89 2.23
CA SER A 441 -2.86 -27.06 3.21
C SER A 441 -2.03 -26.81 4.49
N ILE A 442 -1.30 -27.83 4.96
CA ILE A 442 -0.42 -27.68 6.13
C ILE A 442 0.78 -26.78 5.80
N VAL A 443 1.39 -26.94 4.62
CA VAL A 443 2.48 -26.08 4.16
C VAL A 443 2.03 -24.62 4.09
N LEU A 444 0.83 -24.36 3.54
CA LEU A 444 0.27 -23.01 3.51
C LEU A 444 0.10 -22.41 4.90
N LEU A 445 -0.55 -23.16 5.80
CA LEU A 445 -0.75 -22.69 7.17
C LEU A 445 0.59 -22.40 7.86
N ASN A 446 1.55 -23.31 7.71
CA ASN A 446 2.87 -23.16 8.30
C ASN A 446 3.65 -21.99 7.67
N SER A 447 3.53 -21.78 6.35
CA SER A 447 4.18 -20.65 5.67
C SER A 447 3.64 -19.32 6.16
N VAL A 448 2.32 -19.19 6.32
CA VAL A 448 1.70 -17.98 6.87
C VAL A 448 2.14 -17.77 8.32
N TYR A 449 2.11 -18.82 9.13
CA TYR A 449 2.56 -18.76 10.52
C TYR A 449 4.03 -18.32 10.61
N THR A 450 4.92 -18.95 9.81
CA THR A 450 6.34 -18.59 9.77
C THR A 450 6.53 -17.14 9.33
N TYR A 451 5.82 -16.68 8.30
CA TYR A 451 5.90 -15.29 7.83
C TYR A 451 5.53 -14.29 8.93
N VAL A 452 4.42 -14.54 9.64
CA VAL A 452 3.97 -13.66 10.74
C VAL A 452 4.93 -13.68 11.93
N THR A 453 5.44 -14.87 12.31
CA THR A 453 6.32 -15.00 13.48
C THR A 453 7.80 -14.68 13.19
N SER A 454 8.20 -14.58 11.93
CA SER A 454 9.55 -14.17 11.54
C SER A 454 9.70 -12.66 11.34
N PHE A 455 8.63 -11.90 11.54
CA PHE A 455 8.72 -10.45 11.57
C PHE A 455 9.48 -10.03 12.82
N ASP A 456 10.64 -9.48 12.61
CA ASP A 456 11.52 -8.95 13.65
C ASP A 456 11.16 -7.49 13.87
N PHE A 457 10.41 -7.23 14.96
CA PHE A 457 9.94 -5.89 15.28
C PHE A 457 11.10 -4.97 15.66
N ASP A 458 12.10 -5.49 16.38
CA ASP A 458 13.24 -4.70 16.82
C ASP A 458 14.06 -4.23 15.61
N LYS A 459 14.26 -5.12 14.64
CA LYS A 459 14.91 -4.77 13.39
C LYS A 459 14.11 -3.78 12.55
N PHE A 460 12.78 -3.89 12.54
CA PHE A 460 11.90 -2.95 11.85
C PHE A 460 11.94 -1.56 12.47
N VAL A 461 11.91 -1.50 13.80
CA VAL A 461 11.98 -0.22 14.53
C VAL A 461 13.37 0.42 14.38
N ALA A 462 14.43 -0.38 14.31
CA ALA A 462 15.79 0.12 14.11
C ALA A 462 15.99 0.89 12.78
N ASP A 463 15.13 0.66 11.78
CA ASP A 463 15.12 1.46 10.55
C ASP A 463 14.55 2.89 10.76
N PHE A 464 13.85 3.14 11.87
CA PHE A 464 13.26 4.44 12.23
C PHE A 464 13.93 5.11 13.42
N SER A 465 14.34 4.32 14.40
CA SER A 465 15.02 4.79 15.61
C SER A 465 15.90 3.68 16.15
N LEU A 466 17.16 4.00 16.38
CA LEU A 466 18.13 3.06 16.98
C LEU A 466 18.00 2.98 18.50
N THR A 467 17.19 3.84 19.08
CA THR A 467 16.96 3.96 20.54
C THR A 467 15.48 3.84 20.84
N ASP A 468 15.13 3.49 22.08
CA ASP A 468 13.73 3.38 22.52
C ASP A 468 12.98 4.71 22.41
N PHE A 469 13.67 5.82 22.64
CA PHE A 469 13.09 7.16 22.56
C PHE A 469 14.06 8.14 21.92
N THR A 470 13.55 8.90 20.95
CA THR A 470 14.21 10.08 20.39
C THR A 470 13.34 11.29 20.66
N VAL A 471 13.91 12.30 21.31
CA VAL A 471 13.21 13.54 21.67
C VAL A 471 13.88 14.70 20.98
N SER A 472 13.11 15.49 20.24
CA SER A 472 13.62 16.72 19.64
C SER A 472 12.56 17.81 19.61
N ASP A 473 12.98 19.02 19.26
CA ASP A 473 12.05 20.11 18.97
C ASP A 473 11.15 19.75 17.77
N THR A 474 9.90 20.18 17.82
CA THR A 474 8.92 19.88 16.75
C THR A 474 9.31 20.41 15.38
N THR A 475 10.12 21.48 15.34
CA THR A 475 10.63 22.02 14.07
C THR A 475 11.61 21.09 13.39
N VAL A 476 12.38 20.32 14.17
CA VAL A 476 13.29 19.29 13.65
C VAL A 476 12.50 18.08 13.17
N ILE A 477 11.58 17.55 14.00
CA ILE A 477 10.75 16.39 13.64
C ILE A 477 9.92 16.66 12.38
N ASN A 478 9.36 17.86 12.27
CA ASN A 478 8.52 18.26 11.14
C ASN A 478 9.31 18.87 9.98
N ASN A 479 10.64 18.84 10.03
CA ASN A 479 11.53 19.36 9.00
C ASN A 479 11.26 20.84 8.64
N TYR A 480 11.00 21.68 9.64
CA TYR A 480 10.83 23.12 9.48
C TYR A 480 12.16 23.85 9.67
N ALA A 481 12.72 24.40 8.61
CA ALA A 481 13.85 25.33 8.75
C ALA A 481 13.36 26.70 9.26
N PRO A 482 14.19 27.44 10.03
CA PRO A 482 15.59 27.17 10.34
C PRO A 482 15.78 26.32 11.60
N TYR A 483 16.51 25.25 11.49
CA TYR A 483 16.87 24.36 12.64
C TYR A 483 17.73 25.05 13.71
N ASN A 484 18.39 26.16 13.37
CA ASN A 484 19.33 26.85 14.26
C ASN A 484 18.68 27.48 15.51
N THR A 485 17.35 27.53 15.58
CA THR A 485 16.59 28.02 16.72
C THR A 485 15.93 26.92 17.53
N ALA A 486 15.93 25.69 16.99
CA ALA A 486 15.32 24.54 17.62
C ALA A 486 16.27 23.93 18.64
N ASN A 487 15.83 23.74 19.88
CA ASN A 487 16.59 23.04 20.90
C ASN A 487 15.71 22.34 21.93
N VAL A 488 16.23 21.28 22.49
CA VAL A 488 15.68 20.66 23.72
C VAL A 488 16.27 21.40 24.90
N SER A 489 15.43 21.85 25.85
CA SER A 489 15.91 22.65 26.99
C SER A 489 16.85 21.85 27.87
N GLN A 490 17.86 22.53 28.42
CA GLN A 490 18.82 21.91 29.35
C GLN A 490 18.15 21.34 30.59
N ASP A 491 17.06 21.97 31.04
CA ASP A 491 16.26 21.47 32.16
C ASP A 491 15.60 20.14 31.85
N PHE A 492 15.10 19.97 30.63
CA PHE A 492 14.53 18.70 30.17
C PHE A 492 15.61 17.61 30.11
N ILE A 493 16.77 17.91 29.53
CA ILE A 493 17.91 16.96 29.46
C ILE A 493 18.31 16.51 30.86
N SER A 494 18.49 17.45 31.79
CA SER A 494 18.86 17.14 33.18
C SER A 494 17.80 16.30 33.91
N GLN A 495 16.52 16.53 33.63
CA GLN A 495 15.44 15.71 34.18
C GLN A 495 15.46 14.31 33.59
N ALA A 496 15.65 14.17 32.27
CA ALA A 496 15.75 12.89 31.60
C ALA A 496 16.92 12.06 32.15
N GLU A 497 18.10 12.66 32.31
CA GLU A 497 19.28 12.02 32.92
C GLU A 497 19.02 11.52 34.35
N SER A 498 18.10 12.13 35.09
CA SER A 498 17.74 11.75 36.46
C SER A 498 16.74 10.58 36.54
N LEU A 499 16.20 10.10 35.44
CA LEU A 499 15.21 9.03 35.42
C LEU A 499 15.80 7.69 35.86
N ASN A 500 15.08 6.99 36.76
CA ASN A 500 15.45 5.64 37.14
C ASN A 500 15.07 4.64 36.02
N GLY A 501 16.00 3.80 35.61
CA GLY A 501 15.80 2.78 34.60
C GLY A 501 16.26 3.21 33.22
N LEU A 502 16.88 4.37 33.09
CA LEU A 502 17.60 4.77 31.90
C LEU A 502 18.91 3.97 31.83
N GLU A 503 19.18 3.36 30.66
CA GLU A 503 20.41 2.59 30.43
C GLU A 503 21.51 3.51 29.94
N ASP A 504 21.21 4.34 28.92
CA ASP A 504 22.10 5.34 28.39
C ASP A 504 21.33 6.53 27.79
N ILE A 505 22.00 7.68 27.63
CA ILE A 505 21.47 8.90 27.03
C ILE A 505 22.60 9.66 26.33
N GLY A 506 22.29 10.24 25.17
CA GLY A 506 23.23 11.07 24.43
C GLY A 506 22.53 12.11 23.60
N ASN A 507 23.24 13.17 23.27
CA ASN A 507 22.72 14.27 22.49
C ASN A 507 23.22 14.21 21.05
N ILE A 508 22.33 14.62 20.14
CA ILE A 508 22.65 14.88 18.73
C ILE A 508 22.48 16.40 18.53
N TYR A 509 23.55 17.04 18.10
CA TYR A 509 23.59 18.47 17.81
C TYR A 509 23.47 18.66 16.31
N LEU A 510 22.51 19.46 15.84
CA LEU A 510 22.26 19.69 14.42
C LEU A 510 22.36 21.18 14.07
N TRP A 511 23.11 21.50 13.00
CA TRP A 511 23.01 22.80 12.36
C TRP A 511 23.18 22.66 10.84
N THR A 512 22.65 23.62 10.10
CA THR A 512 22.80 23.68 8.65
C THR A 512 23.89 24.69 8.29
N SER A 513 24.93 24.23 7.61
CA SER A 513 25.96 25.07 7.00
C SER A 513 25.61 25.34 5.53
N LYS A 514 25.74 26.60 5.12
CA LYS A 514 25.58 27.02 3.71
C LYS A 514 26.90 27.51 3.18
N GLN A 515 27.38 26.93 2.11
CA GLN A 515 28.70 27.24 1.57
C GLN A 515 28.77 27.01 0.06
N PRO A 516 29.66 27.72 -0.65
CA PRO A 516 29.93 27.41 -2.04
C PRO A 516 30.65 26.07 -2.16
N LEU A 517 30.33 25.28 -3.18
CA LEU A 517 31.09 24.08 -3.53
C LEU A 517 32.45 24.46 -4.13
N SER A 518 33.45 23.64 -3.86
CA SER A 518 34.73 23.74 -4.57
C SER A 518 34.55 23.39 -6.05
N GLU A 519 35.48 23.80 -6.92
CA GLU A 519 35.44 23.45 -8.35
C GLU A 519 35.43 21.93 -8.56
N ASN A 520 36.15 21.18 -7.73
CA ASN A 520 36.18 19.72 -7.78
C ASN A 520 34.84 19.10 -7.37
N ASP A 521 34.20 19.61 -6.30
CA ASP A 521 32.93 19.10 -5.81
C ASP A 521 31.82 19.41 -6.81
N LEU A 522 31.84 20.60 -7.43
CA LEU A 522 30.91 20.97 -8.48
C LEU A 522 31.04 20.07 -9.72
N ALA A 523 32.27 19.76 -10.15
CA ALA A 523 32.52 18.85 -11.25
C ALA A 523 31.99 17.42 -10.94
N ARG A 524 32.18 16.96 -9.69
CA ARG A 524 31.68 15.66 -9.22
C ARG A 524 30.15 15.63 -9.15
N LEU A 525 29.53 16.70 -8.66
CA LEU A 525 28.07 16.84 -8.64
C LEU A 525 27.49 16.83 -10.06
N GLN A 526 28.15 17.48 -11.02
CA GLN A 526 27.78 17.43 -12.44
C GLN A 526 27.86 16.02 -13.03
N GLU A 527 28.88 15.23 -12.67
CA GLU A 527 29.01 13.84 -13.09
C GLU A 527 27.88 12.98 -12.51
N LEU A 528 27.60 13.12 -11.21
CA LEU A 528 26.56 12.38 -10.51
C LEU A 528 25.15 12.74 -10.98
N SER A 529 24.92 13.98 -11.42
CA SER A 529 23.61 14.45 -11.92
C SER A 529 23.12 13.67 -13.14
N ALA A 530 24.01 13.04 -13.90
CA ALA A 530 23.64 12.16 -15.00
C ALA A 530 22.96 10.84 -14.54
N SER A 531 23.14 10.47 -13.27
CA SER A 531 22.67 9.19 -12.71
C SER A 531 21.35 9.32 -11.96
N SER A 532 20.91 10.53 -11.58
CA SER A 532 19.71 10.76 -10.77
C SER A 532 19.11 12.13 -11.05
N SER A 533 17.77 12.15 -11.26
CA SER A 533 17.01 13.40 -11.41
C SER A 533 17.10 14.29 -10.16
N ASP A 534 17.13 13.71 -8.97
CA ASP A 534 17.19 14.46 -7.71
C ASP A 534 18.54 15.18 -7.58
N ILE A 535 19.64 14.51 -7.98
CA ILE A 535 20.97 15.14 -8.00
C ILE A 535 21.07 16.20 -9.11
N ALA A 536 20.34 16.02 -10.22
CA ALA A 536 20.24 17.03 -11.27
C ALA A 536 19.52 18.29 -10.75
N ASN A 537 18.44 18.13 -10.00
CA ASN A 537 17.73 19.22 -9.34
C ASN A 537 18.60 19.92 -8.29
N GLU A 538 19.38 19.17 -7.51
CA GLU A 538 20.35 19.74 -6.55
C GLU A 538 21.40 20.60 -7.26
N LEU A 539 21.94 20.13 -8.38
CA LEU A 539 22.88 20.87 -9.21
C LEU A 539 22.25 22.19 -9.75
N GLU A 540 21.00 22.15 -10.18
CA GLU A 540 20.30 23.33 -10.67
C GLU A 540 20.02 24.33 -9.54
N ASN A 541 19.60 23.84 -8.37
CA ASN A 541 19.46 24.65 -7.15
C ASN A 541 20.77 25.34 -6.78
N TYR A 542 21.90 24.62 -6.87
CA TYR A 542 23.20 25.20 -6.62
C TYR A 542 23.56 26.29 -7.65
N ARG A 543 23.26 26.08 -8.94
CA ARG A 543 23.52 27.09 -9.98
C ARG A 543 22.79 28.40 -9.74
N VAL A 544 21.56 28.30 -9.22
CA VAL A 544 20.72 29.47 -8.92
C VAL A 544 21.20 30.16 -7.63
N ARG A 545 21.42 29.42 -6.56
CA ARG A 545 21.70 29.97 -5.23
C ARG A 545 23.19 30.21 -4.97
N GLN A 546 24.07 29.55 -5.70
CA GLN A 546 25.54 29.52 -5.47
C GLN A 546 25.93 29.09 -4.05
N GLU A 547 25.02 28.42 -3.36
CA GLU A 547 25.21 27.87 -2.03
C GLU A 547 24.72 26.43 -1.98
N HIS A 548 25.51 25.57 -1.34
CA HIS A 548 25.15 24.19 -1.03
C HIS A 548 24.88 24.08 0.47
N GLY A 549 23.69 23.60 0.83
CA GLY A 549 23.32 23.35 2.21
C GLY A 549 23.83 22.00 2.68
N VAL A 550 24.58 21.98 3.78
CA VAL A 550 25.06 20.75 4.43
C VAL A 550 24.54 20.70 5.84
N ASN A 551 23.83 19.64 6.19
CA ASN A 551 23.46 19.37 7.58
C ASN A 551 24.67 18.76 8.29
N VAL A 552 25.03 19.33 9.41
CA VAL A 552 26.17 18.89 10.21
C VAL A 552 25.65 18.39 11.55
N TYR A 553 25.99 17.15 11.86
CA TYR A 553 25.60 16.49 13.09
C TYR A 553 26.82 16.35 14.01
N GLY A 554 26.66 16.80 15.26
CA GLY A 554 27.58 16.47 16.33
C GLY A 554 26.96 15.38 17.20
N LEU A 555 27.72 14.35 17.52
CA LEU A 555 27.22 13.19 18.27
C LEU A 555 27.99 13.07 19.59
N ASP A 556 27.28 12.85 20.71
CA ASP A 556 27.88 12.34 21.93
C ASP A 556 28.35 10.88 21.76
N ASP A 557 29.05 10.33 22.75
CA ASP A 557 29.62 8.98 22.67
C ASP A 557 28.55 7.92 22.42
N PHE A 558 27.38 8.01 23.08
CA PHE A 558 26.30 7.03 22.94
C PHE A 558 25.69 6.99 21.52
N PRO A 559 25.23 8.09 20.89
CA PRO A 559 24.76 8.05 19.52
C PRO A 559 25.84 7.63 18.53
N ALA A 560 27.11 7.97 18.80
CA ALA A 560 28.23 7.63 17.93
C ALA A 560 28.50 6.12 17.84
N GLU A 561 28.08 5.31 18.80
CA GLU A 561 28.20 3.84 18.77
C GLU A 561 27.32 3.20 17.69
N TYR A 562 26.27 3.90 17.25
CA TYR A 562 25.33 3.40 16.23
C TYR A 562 25.72 3.76 14.80
N VAL A 563 26.78 4.56 14.59
CA VAL A 563 27.26 4.92 13.24
C VAL A 563 27.71 3.67 12.47
N GLN A 564 27.08 3.41 11.34
CA GLN A 564 27.40 2.29 10.47
C GLN A 564 28.15 2.78 9.23
N VAL A 565 29.31 2.19 8.93
CA VAL A 565 30.17 2.57 7.82
C VAL A 565 29.85 1.75 6.58
N LEU A 566 29.63 2.42 5.44
CA LEU A 566 29.47 1.83 4.12
C LEU A 566 30.83 1.68 3.40
N ASP A 567 31.69 2.70 3.50
CA ASP A 567 33.01 2.73 2.86
C ASP A 567 33.99 3.50 3.75
N GLY A 568 35.23 3.03 3.84
CA GLY A 568 36.24 3.58 4.73
C GLY A 568 36.35 2.85 6.07
N GLU A 569 36.88 3.51 7.09
CA GLU A 569 37.10 2.92 8.42
C GLU A 569 36.66 3.89 9.52
N LEU A 570 36.04 3.35 10.60
CA LEU A 570 35.75 4.10 11.80
C LEU A 570 37.07 4.48 12.53
N ASN A 571 37.49 5.73 12.40
CA ASN A 571 38.64 6.26 13.13
C ASN A 571 38.13 7.20 14.25
N THR A 572 37.71 6.61 15.36
CA THR A 572 37.14 7.31 16.51
C THR A 572 38.14 8.31 17.15
N GLU A 573 39.46 8.02 17.12
CA GLU A 573 40.47 8.93 17.68
C GLU A 573 40.58 10.22 16.84
N GLN A 574 40.66 10.11 15.53
CA GLN A 574 40.74 11.26 14.63
C GLN A 574 39.43 12.07 14.61
N TRP A 575 38.29 11.38 14.68
CA TRP A 575 36.99 12.01 14.76
C TRP A 575 36.82 12.78 16.10
N LYS A 576 37.11 12.16 17.25
CA LYS A 576 37.07 12.81 18.57
C LYS A 576 38.07 13.96 18.70
N ALA A 577 39.18 13.90 17.96
CA ALA A 577 40.10 15.01 17.87
C ALA A 577 39.55 16.22 17.09
N GLY A 578 38.39 16.06 16.44
CA GLY A 578 37.70 17.09 15.68
C GLY A 578 38.38 17.43 14.34
N ASN A 579 39.13 16.50 13.76
CA ASN A 579 39.84 16.69 12.50
C ASN A 579 39.27 15.85 11.34
N GLY A 580 38.34 14.94 11.64
CA GLY A 580 37.71 14.08 10.67
C GLY A 580 36.19 14.09 10.78
N VAL A 581 35.51 13.76 9.68
CA VAL A 581 34.06 13.64 9.60
C VAL A 581 33.67 12.36 8.89
N TYR A 582 32.50 11.87 9.20
CA TYR A 582 31.77 10.87 8.42
C TYR A 582 30.77 11.61 7.52
N VAL A 583 30.54 11.12 6.31
CA VAL A 583 29.64 11.76 5.34
C VAL A 583 28.55 10.79 4.90
N THR A 584 27.32 11.27 4.79
CA THR A 584 26.20 10.50 4.25
C THR A 584 26.17 10.58 2.72
N PRO A 585 25.66 9.56 2.03
CA PRO A 585 25.44 9.62 0.59
C PRO A 585 24.45 10.70 0.21
N LEU A 586 24.58 11.31 -0.96
CA LEU A 586 23.53 12.16 -1.55
C LEU A 586 22.24 11.37 -1.82
N ARG A 587 22.39 10.09 -2.15
CA ARG A 587 21.27 9.18 -2.37
C ARG A 587 21.71 7.74 -2.18
N MET A 588 20.86 6.97 -1.47
CA MET A 588 20.95 5.52 -1.43
C MET A 588 20.23 4.92 -2.64
N MET A 589 20.91 4.07 -3.39
CA MET A 589 20.37 3.32 -4.53
C MET A 589 20.44 1.83 -4.18
N GLY A 590 19.41 1.03 -4.47
CA GLY A 590 19.20 -0.38 -4.07
C GLY A 590 20.42 -1.26 -3.80
N ASP A 591 21.44 -1.22 -4.65
CA ASP A 591 22.70 -1.95 -4.55
C ASP A 591 23.93 -1.02 -4.54
N GLY A 592 23.75 0.30 -4.34
CA GLY A 592 24.83 1.28 -4.31
C GLY A 592 24.40 2.60 -3.72
N SER A 593 25.38 3.46 -3.46
CA SER A 593 25.17 4.81 -2.97
C SER A 593 25.87 5.82 -3.89
N LEU A 594 25.22 6.99 -4.08
CA LEU A 594 25.81 8.12 -4.80
C LEU A 594 26.38 9.10 -3.79
N CYS A 595 27.70 9.13 -3.68
CA CYS A 595 28.41 9.96 -2.71
C CYS A 595 29.15 11.12 -3.41
N LEU A 596 28.97 12.33 -2.88
CA LEU A 596 29.73 13.50 -3.32
C LEU A 596 31.19 13.40 -2.86
N TYR A 597 31.41 12.91 -1.64
CA TYR A 597 32.72 12.74 -1.03
C TYR A 597 33.07 11.27 -0.85
N LYS A 598 34.34 10.96 -0.81
CA LYS A 598 34.90 9.61 -0.57
C LYS A 598 35.90 9.65 0.58
N PRO A 599 36.16 8.51 1.24
CA PRO A 599 37.19 8.44 2.26
C PRO A 599 38.54 8.94 1.72
N GLY A 600 39.20 9.84 2.47
CA GLY A 600 40.44 10.50 2.08
C GLY A 600 40.26 11.85 1.38
N ASP A 601 39.03 12.24 1.01
CA ASP A 601 38.74 13.61 0.54
C ASP A 601 38.79 14.62 1.70
N GLN A 602 38.80 15.90 1.39
CA GLN A 602 38.70 16.99 2.35
C GLN A 602 37.41 17.80 2.10
N ILE A 603 36.68 18.10 3.15
CA ILE A 603 35.51 18.98 3.10
C ILE A 603 35.74 20.22 3.95
N SER A 604 35.42 21.39 3.39
CA SER A 604 35.38 22.64 4.14
C SER A 604 33.96 22.87 4.65
N VAL A 605 33.80 23.11 5.94
CA VAL A 605 32.50 23.37 6.58
C VAL A 605 32.54 24.71 7.30
N THR A 606 31.58 25.57 6.97
CA THR A 606 31.39 26.84 7.68
C THR A 606 30.77 26.57 9.04
N GLN A 607 31.48 26.94 10.09
CA GLN A 607 31.08 26.77 11.48
C GLN A 607 30.01 27.82 11.88
N LEU A 608 29.37 27.64 13.03
CA LEU A 608 28.37 28.57 13.58
C LEU A 608 28.94 29.98 13.85
N ASP A 609 30.24 30.10 14.10
CA ASP A 609 30.94 31.36 14.30
C ASP A 609 31.35 32.05 12.96
N GLY A 610 31.01 31.45 11.83
CA GLY A 610 31.34 31.94 10.49
C GLY A 610 32.76 31.57 10.03
N THR A 611 33.54 30.86 10.81
CA THR A 611 34.86 30.38 10.39
C THR A 611 34.76 29.11 9.55
N ASN A 612 35.65 28.98 8.55
CA ASN A 612 35.72 27.76 7.76
C ASN A 612 36.74 26.80 8.37
N LYS A 613 36.32 25.56 8.59
CA LYS A 613 37.18 24.48 9.06
C LYS A 613 37.22 23.36 8.04
N VAL A 614 38.41 22.87 7.76
CA VAL A 614 38.63 21.75 6.84
C VAL A 614 38.72 20.48 7.66
N TYR A 615 37.97 19.47 7.23
CA TYR A 615 37.93 18.12 7.81
C TYR A 615 38.38 17.07 6.80
N ASP A 616 39.04 16.05 7.26
CA ASP A 616 39.29 14.85 6.47
C ASP A 616 38.06 13.94 6.48
N VAL A 617 37.62 13.47 5.33
CA VAL A 617 36.54 12.50 5.22
C VAL A 617 37.08 11.12 5.60
N LEU A 618 36.65 10.58 6.72
CA LEU A 618 37.14 9.29 7.26
C LEU A 618 36.40 8.11 6.64
N ALA A 619 35.09 8.24 6.53
CA ALA A 619 34.23 7.19 6.00
C ALA A 619 32.94 7.78 5.41
N VAL A 620 32.26 6.96 4.63
CA VAL A 620 30.86 7.16 4.22
C VAL A 620 30.00 6.29 5.13
N GLU A 621 29.03 6.90 5.76
CA GLU A 621 28.13 6.21 6.69
C GLU A 621 26.78 5.87 6.04
N PHE A 622 26.08 4.95 6.65
CA PHE A 622 24.69 4.62 6.33
C PHE A 622 23.77 5.66 6.98
N ASP A 623 22.87 6.25 6.17
CA ASP A 623 21.94 7.28 6.64
C ASP A 623 20.86 6.69 7.55
#